data_cbe23972b100bfc005f8c683fc846e24
#
_entry.id   cbe23972b100bfc005f8c683fc846e24
#
_cell.length_a   1.000
_cell.length_b   1.000
_cell.length_c   1.000
_cell.angle_alpha   90.00
_cell.angle_beta   90.00
_cell.angle_gamma   90.00
#
_symmetry.space_group_name_H-M   'P 1'
#
loop_
_entity.id
_entity.type
_entity.pdbx_description
1 polymer ?
#
loop_
_entity_poly.entity_id
_entity_poly.type
_entity_poly.pdbx_seq_one_letter_code
_entity_poly.pdbx_strand_id
1 'polypeptide(L)'
;TVREAARTALAEVGAFDLDVRTAPDDLLAAAVLCQAAGAAALPYPLVEELLAIDGARLTLVNPAAPRIDHGDLAGDWIAADIDGNRYRPRPGSRTGAKLGPFLVPATLSAPEGTVPGADVNLHLVLGAWRILGAVQQSLRIVTDHVQARIQFGKPLADFQAVRFAVADAAVMVRGLHELAKYTICRPESLPAQVHSADALVLRLKAADTARQVMRTSHQLLGALGFCDESDVSVLDRHTQPLIRLPLSTEELALRLIPSVADGAFETLFSEPVSA
;
A
#
# COMPACT_ATOMS: atom_id res chain seq x y z
N THR A 1 3.00 24.36 0.86
CA THR A 1 3.22 23.23 1.83
C THR A 1 3.98 22.09 1.16
N VAL A 2 4.54 21.14 1.95
CA VAL A 2 5.22 19.95 1.39
C VAL A 2 4.25 19.13 0.52
N ARG A 3 2.97 19.07 0.88
CA ARG A 3 1.93 18.36 0.10
C ARG A 3 1.59 19.05 -1.22
N GLU A 4 1.63 20.37 -1.28
CA GLU A 4 1.48 21.12 -2.54
C GLU A 4 2.67 20.90 -3.47
N ALA A 5 3.89 20.92 -2.92
CA ALA A 5 5.09 20.61 -3.69
C ALA A 5 5.05 19.17 -4.25
N ALA A 6 4.60 18.21 -3.44
CA ALA A 6 4.38 16.82 -3.90
C ALA A 6 3.36 16.75 -5.04
N ARG A 7 2.24 17.47 -4.94
CA ARG A 7 1.24 17.55 -6.01
C ARG A 7 1.79 18.14 -7.30
N THR A 8 2.56 19.24 -7.18
CA THR A 8 3.19 19.86 -8.34
C THR A 8 4.15 18.92 -9.03
N ALA A 9 5.04 18.26 -8.29
CA ALA A 9 5.99 17.30 -8.83
C ALA A 9 5.30 16.11 -9.52
N LEU A 10 4.20 15.62 -8.95
CA LEU A 10 3.40 14.56 -9.57
C LEU A 10 2.72 15.04 -10.88
N ALA A 11 2.23 16.28 -10.91
CA ALA A 11 1.66 16.85 -12.12
C ALA A 11 2.71 17.03 -13.23
N GLU A 12 3.92 17.46 -12.89
CA GLU A 12 5.03 17.62 -13.84
C GLU A 12 5.43 16.29 -14.54
N VAL A 13 5.24 15.16 -13.88
CA VAL A 13 5.50 13.84 -14.47
C VAL A 13 4.26 13.22 -15.11
N GLY A 14 3.15 13.96 -15.23
CA GLY A 14 1.92 13.50 -15.87
C GLY A 14 1.15 12.45 -15.04
N ALA A 15 1.37 12.38 -13.72
CA ALA A 15 0.74 11.36 -12.88
C ALA A 15 -0.79 11.41 -12.91
N PHE A 16 -1.37 12.58 -13.11
CA PHE A 16 -2.83 12.77 -13.09
C PHE A 16 -3.50 12.63 -14.46
N ASP A 17 -2.70 12.39 -15.52
CA ASP A 17 -3.17 12.14 -16.88
C ASP A 17 -3.37 10.64 -17.16
N LEU A 18 -2.97 9.76 -16.21
CA LEU A 18 -3.02 8.31 -16.36
C LEU A 18 -4.47 7.79 -16.27
N ASP A 19 -4.88 7.01 -17.26
CA ASP A 19 -6.15 6.26 -17.22
C ASP A 19 -5.93 4.85 -16.65
N VAL A 20 -5.90 4.77 -15.33
CA VAL A 20 -5.67 3.51 -14.61
C VAL A 20 -6.81 2.48 -14.77
N ARG A 21 -7.97 2.89 -15.34
CA ARG A 21 -9.15 2.03 -15.46
C ARG A 21 -9.22 1.29 -16.79
N THR A 22 -8.71 1.89 -17.86
CA THR A 22 -8.88 1.33 -19.20
C THR A 22 -7.57 1.05 -19.94
N ALA A 23 -6.46 1.72 -19.58
CA ALA A 23 -5.18 1.58 -20.22
C ALA A 23 -4.20 0.74 -19.37
N PRO A 24 -3.81 -0.48 -19.83
CA PRO A 24 -2.88 -1.34 -19.06
C PRO A 24 -1.52 -0.69 -18.79
N ASP A 25 -0.98 0.04 -19.76
CA ASP A 25 0.31 0.73 -19.62
C ASP A 25 0.24 1.85 -18.59
N ASP A 26 -0.90 2.56 -18.51
CA ASP A 26 -1.12 3.60 -17.51
C ASP A 26 -1.28 3.01 -16.11
N LEU A 27 -1.93 1.84 -15.98
CA LEU A 27 -1.98 1.13 -14.71
C LEU A 27 -0.60 0.70 -14.24
N LEU A 28 0.24 0.21 -15.14
CA LEU A 28 1.64 -0.14 -14.82
C LEU A 28 2.43 1.11 -14.41
N ALA A 29 2.28 2.21 -15.15
CA ALA A 29 2.92 3.48 -14.81
C ALA A 29 2.47 3.99 -13.43
N ALA A 30 1.17 3.95 -13.14
CA ALA A 30 0.60 4.32 -11.85
C ALA A 30 1.13 3.44 -10.70
N ALA A 31 1.26 2.13 -10.92
CA ALA A 31 1.83 1.20 -9.95
C ALA A 31 3.29 1.53 -9.62
N VAL A 32 4.11 1.82 -10.64
CA VAL A 32 5.51 2.25 -10.47
C VAL A 32 5.59 3.60 -9.75
N LEU A 33 4.71 4.55 -10.07
CA LEU A 33 4.62 5.82 -9.35
C LEU A 33 4.24 5.63 -7.88
N CYS A 34 3.28 4.76 -7.58
CA CYS A 34 2.90 4.41 -6.21
C CYS A 34 4.07 3.77 -5.46
N GLN A 35 4.85 2.89 -6.11
CA GLN A 35 6.06 2.31 -5.54
C GLN A 35 7.10 3.39 -5.22
N ALA A 36 7.38 4.30 -6.14
CA ALA A 36 8.30 5.43 -5.93
C ALA A 36 7.81 6.35 -4.80
N ALA A 37 6.51 6.66 -4.76
CA ALA A 37 5.90 7.46 -3.71
C ALA A 37 6.03 6.78 -2.33
N GLY A 38 5.88 5.45 -2.27
CA GLY A 38 6.11 4.67 -1.06
C GLY A 38 7.55 4.73 -0.58
N ALA A 39 8.52 4.54 -1.50
CA ALA A 39 9.94 4.60 -1.19
C ALA A 39 10.38 5.98 -0.68
N ALA A 40 9.77 7.05 -1.18
CA ALA A 40 10.01 8.42 -0.77
C ALA A 40 9.22 8.85 0.49
N ALA A 41 8.37 8.00 1.06
CA ALA A 41 7.37 8.37 2.07
C ALA A 41 6.59 9.64 1.65
N LEU A 42 6.21 9.72 0.37
CA LEU A 42 5.61 10.92 -0.21
C LEU A 42 4.33 11.31 0.56
N PRO A 43 4.24 12.53 1.14
CA PRO A 43 3.11 12.94 1.95
C PRO A 43 1.94 13.44 1.09
N TYR A 44 1.42 12.58 0.20
CA TYR A 44 0.33 12.91 -0.72
C TYR A 44 -0.56 11.67 -0.97
N PRO A 45 -1.90 11.84 -1.06
CA PRO A 45 -2.84 10.75 -1.32
C PRO A 45 -2.87 10.39 -2.82
N LEU A 46 -1.77 9.83 -3.33
CA LEU A 46 -1.60 9.54 -4.75
C LEU A 46 -2.61 8.51 -5.25
N VAL A 47 -2.87 7.45 -4.49
CA VAL A 47 -3.81 6.38 -4.87
C VAL A 47 -5.23 6.94 -5.01
N GLU A 48 -5.62 7.77 -4.05
CA GLU A 48 -6.94 8.39 -3.99
C GLU A 48 -7.16 9.40 -5.13
N GLU A 49 -6.11 10.09 -5.55
CA GLU A 49 -6.14 11.02 -6.68
C GLU A 49 -6.20 10.28 -8.02
N LEU A 50 -5.40 9.21 -8.20
CA LEU A 50 -5.41 8.36 -9.40
C LEU A 50 -6.77 7.70 -9.65
N LEU A 51 -7.51 7.44 -8.58
CA LEU A 51 -8.84 6.82 -8.63
C LEU A 51 -9.99 7.82 -8.43
N ALA A 52 -9.73 9.12 -8.60
CA ALA A 52 -10.77 10.12 -8.47
C ALA A 52 -11.98 9.83 -9.38
N ILE A 53 -13.17 10.15 -8.88
CA ILE A 53 -14.45 10.03 -9.58
C ILE A 53 -15.07 11.43 -9.61
N ASP A 54 -15.36 11.93 -10.80
CA ASP A 54 -15.92 13.29 -11.00
C ASP A 54 -15.11 14.40 -10.27
N GLY A 55 -13.78 14.23 -10.22
CA GLY A 55 -12.87 15.16 -9.54
C GLY A 55 -12.79 15.00 -8.02
N ALA A 56 -13.55 14.10 -7.41
CA ALA A 56 -13.46 13.77 -5.99
C ALA A 56 -12.54 12.56 -5.76
N ARG A 57 -11.62 12.65 -4.79
CA ARG A 57 -10.68 11.57 -4.42
C ARG A 57 -11.43 10.38 -3.86
N LEU A 58 -11.13 9.19 -4.36
CA LEU A 58 -11.70 7.94 -3.85
C LEU A 58 -10.81 7.36 -2.74
N THR A 59 -11.36 7.18 -1.56
CA THR A 59 -10.68 6.51 -0.45
C THR A 59 -11.47 5.31 0.06
N LEU A 60 -10.75 4.27 0.53
CA LEU A 60 -11.38 3.14 1.19
C LEU A 60 -11.38 3.32 2.71
N VAL A 61 -12.53 3.07 3.33
CA VAL A 61 -12.72 3.24 4.77
C VAL A 61 -13.37 2.01 5.42
N ASN A 62 -13.16 1.87 6.73
CA ASN A 62 -13.99 0.99 7.56
C ASN A 62 -15.18 1.81 8.09
N PRO A 63 -16.43 1.50 7.74
CA PRO A 63 -17.58 2.27 8.20
C PRO A 63 -17.78 2.25 9.72
N ALA A 64 -17.29 1.20 10.41
CA ALA A 64 -17.38 1.11 11.87
C ALA A 64 -16.43 2.08 12.61
N ALA A 65 -15.33 2.48 11.96
CA ALA A 65 -14.35 3.42 12.52
C ALA A 65 -13.72 4.25 11.38
N PRO A 66 -14.49 5.13 10.73
CA PRO A 66 -14.04 5.79 9.50
C PRO A 66 -12.86 6.71 9.75
N ARG A 67 -11.82 6.53 8.95
CA ARG A 67 -10.60 7.34 8.93
C ARG A 67 -10.13 7.51 7.49
N ILE A 68 -9.60 8.68 7.19
CA ILE A 68 -9.10 9.05 5.86
C ILE A 68 -7.67 9.53 5.99
N ASP A 69 -6.76 8.88 5.29
CA ASP A 69 -5.38 9.37 5.20
C ASP A 69 -5.36 10.63 4.31
N HIS A 70 -4.69 11.67 4.77
CA HIS A 70 -4.72 12.99 4.14
C HIS A 70 -6.11 13.66 4.01
N GLY A 71 -7.12 13.22 4.74
CA GLY A 71 -8.48 13.76 4.63
C GLY A 71 -8.61 15.23 5.00
N ASP A 72 -7.59 15.85 5.60
CA ASP A 72 -7.50 17.30 5.87
C ASP A 72 -7.05 18.12 4.64
N LEU A 73 -6.76 17.47 3.50
CA LEU A 73 -6.51 18.19 2.25
C LEU A 73 -7.80 18.76 1.67
N ALA A 74 -7.72 20.01 1.22
CA ALA A 74 -8.85 20.66 0.51
C ALA A 74 -9.22 19.88 -0.75
N GLY A 75 -10.52 19.88 -1.07
CA GLY A 75 -11.12 19.20 -2.20
C GLY A 75 -12.15 18.16 -1.76
N ASP A 76 -12.83 17.59 -2.74
CA ASP A 76 -13.90 16.64 -2.50
C ASP A 76 -13.38 15.21 -2.33
N TRP A 77 -14.11 14.45 -1.50
CA TRP A 77 -13.80 13.06 -1.19
C TRP A 77 -15.03 12.18 -1.36
N ILE A 78 -14.82 11.02 -1.92
CA ILE A 78 -15.76 9.90 -1.91
C ILE A 78 -15.13 8.82 -1.03
N ALA A 79 -15.88 8.31 -0.06
CA ALA A 79 -15.48 7.14 0.70
C ALA A 79 -16.22 5.91 0.19
N ALA A 80 -15.54 4.78 0.10
CA ALA A 80 -16.17 3.50 -0.14
C ALA A 80 -15.72 2.48 0.91
N ASP A 81 -16.58 1.52 1.25
CA ASP A 81 -16.15 0.33 1.97
C ASP A 81 -15.63 -0.74 1.01
N ILE A 82 -15.19 -1.86 1.57
CA ILE A 82 -14.64 -2.97 0.79
C ILE A 82 -15.69 -3.67 -0.09
N ASP A 83 -16.99 -3.48 0.19
CA ASP A 83 -18.10 -4.02 -0.58
C ASP A 83 -18.56 -3.03 -1.67
N GLY A 84 -17.91 -1.87 -1.77
CA GLY A 84 -18.19 -0.83 -2.74
C GLY A 84 -19.39 0.07 -2.36
N ASN A 85 -19.92 -0.01 -1.15
CA ASN A 85 -20.93 0.96 -0.73
C ASN A 85 -20.30 2.36 -0.65
N ARG A 86 -20.94 3.34 -1.29
CA ARG A 86 -20.47 4.71 -1.40
C ARG A 86 -21.02 5.57 -0.29
N TYR A 87 -20.16 6.42 0.27
CA TYR A 87 -20.50 7.37 1.33
C TYR A 87 -19.96 8.75 1.00
N ARG A 88 -20.62 9.78 1.53
CA ARG A 88 -20.08 11.13 1.58
C ARG A 88 -19.38 11.34 2.92
N PRO A 89 -18.03 11.43 2.93
CA PRO A 89 -17.31 11.63 4.17
C PRO A 89 -17.26 13.11 4.57
N ARG A 90 -17.19 13.35 5.88
CA ARG A 90 -16.84 14.64 6.46
C ARG A 90 -15.57 14.42 7.30
N PRO A 91 -14.39 14.72 6.75
CA PRO A 91 -13.15 14.60 7.49
C PRO A 91 -13.10 15.55 8.68
N GLY A 92 -12.55 15.06 9.78
CA GLY A 92 -12.26 15.84 10.98
C GLY A 92 -10.86 16.44 10.97
N SER A 93 -10.41 16.87 12.15
CA SER A 93 -9.07 17.42 12.33
C SER A 93 -8.05 16.35 12.65
N ARG A 94 -6.77 16.59 12.32
CA ARG A 94 -5.66 15.71 12.73
C ARG A 94 -5.58 15.61 14.25
N THR A 95 -5.33 14.40 14.73
CA THR A 95 -5.21 14.11 16.16
C THR A 95 -3.79 14.27 16.70
N GLY A 96 -2.80 14.54 15.82
CA GLY A 96 -1.38 14.57 16.20
C GLY A 96 -0.80 13.19 16.48
N ALA A 97 -1.48 12.11 16.08
CA ALA A 97 -0.98 10.75 16.24
C ALA A 97 0.33 10.57 15.46
N LYS A 98 1.33 9.94 16.09
CA LYS A 98 2.61 9.66 15.43
C LYS A 98 2.47 8.63 14.31
N LEU A 99 1.62 7.62 14.50
CA LEU A 99 1.34 6.60 13.50
C LEU A 99 0.23 7.09 12.55
N GLY A 100 0.56 7.27 11.29
CA GLY A 100 -0.32 7.90 10.31
C GLY A 100 -0.45 9.40 10.55
N PRO A 101 0.62 10.19 10.30
CA PRO A 101 0.66 11.61 10.66
C PRO A 101 -0.37 12.47 9.92
N PHE A 102 -0.97 11.94 8.85
CA PHE A 102 -2.00 12.61 8.06
C PHE A 102 -3.38 11.96 8.20
N LEU A 103 -3.49 10.92 9.03
CA LEU A 103 -4.75 10.23 9.25
C LEU A 103 -5.70 11.08 10.07
N VAL A 104 -6.91 11.30 9.57
CA VAL A 104 -7.97 12.02 10.29
C VAL A 104 -9.18 11.12 10.50
N PRO A 105 -9.90 11.27 11.63
CA PRO A 105 -11.21 10.66 11.79
C PRO A 105 -12.20 11.28 10.79
N ALA A 106 -13.22 10.54 10.41
CA ALA A 106 -14.29 11.04 9.56
C ALA A 106 -15.65 10.61 10.09
N THR A 107 -16.68 11.32 9.69
CA THR A 107 -18.07 10.86 9.78
C THR A 107 -18.58 10.56 8.38
N LEU A 108 -19.43 9.56 8.24
CA LEU A 108 -19.99 9.16 6.95
C LEU A 108 -21.49 9.48 6.90
N SER A 109 -21.99 9.80 5.70
CA SER A 109 -23.44 9.80 5.43
C SER A 109 -24.01 8.38 5.55
N ALA A 110 -25.31 8.22 5.41
CA ALA A 110 -25.87 6.94 4.97
C ALA A 110 -25.28 6.54 3.61
N PRO A 111 -25.28 5.26 3.24
CA PRO A 111 -24.81 4.83 1.92
C PRO A 111 -25.60 5.55 0.80
N GLU A 112 -24.89 6.12 -0.18
CA GLU A 112 -25.44 6.89 -1.31
C GLU A 112 -25.07 6.23 -2.65
N GLY A 113 -25.48 4.98 -2.87
CA GLY A 113 -25.12 4.21 -4.06
C GLY A 113 -23.86 3.35 -3.89
N THR A 114 -23.21 3.07 -5.00
CA THR A 114 -22.02 2.19 -5.03
C THR A 114 -20.91 2.80 -5.89
N VAL A 115 -19.68 2.39 -5.63
CA VAL A 115 -18.55 2.51 -6.55
C VAL A 115 -18.31 1.16 -7.25
N PRO A 116 -17.76 1.15 -8.47
CA PRO A 116 -17.42 -0.10 -9.13
C PRO A 116 -16.46 -0.96 -8.28
N GLY A 117 -16.71 -2.27 -8.18
CA GLY A 117 -15.82 -3.18 -7.47
C GLY A 117 -14.40 -3.18 -8.05
N ALA A 118 -14.27 -2.91 -9.35
CA ALA A 118 -12.97 -2.70 -10.00
C ALA A 118 -12.18 -1.55 -9.36
N ASP A 119 -12.81 -0.44 -9.01
CA ASP A 119 -12.14 0.71 -8.38
C ASP A 119 -11.67 0.35 -6.95
N VAL A 120 -12.46 -0.45 -6.22
CA VAL A 120 -12.06 -0.99 -4.92
C VAL A 120 -10.81 -1.87 -5.08
N ASN A 121 -10.80 -2.78 -6.06
CA ASN A 121 -9.67 -3.65 -6.34
C ASN A 121 -8.42 -2.85 -6.74
N LEU A 122 -8.55 -1.88 -7.64
CA LEU A 122 -7.45 -1.00 -8.04
C LEU A 122 -6.87 -0.23 -6.85
N HIS A 123 -7.72 0.27 -5.96
CA HIS A 123 -7.26 0.96 -4.75
C HIS A 123 -6.41 0.04 -3.85
N LEU A 124 -6.85 -1.22 -3.66
CA LEU A 124 -6.09 -2.21 -2.90
C LEU A 124 -4.74 -2.52 -3.55
N VAL A 125 -4.73 -2.68 -4.88
CA VAL A 125 -3.52 -2.99 -5.66
C VAL A 125 -2.52 -1.83 -5.63
N LEU A 126 -2.94 -0.62 -5.98
CA LEU A 126 -2.05 0.56 -5.97
C LEU A 126 -1.54 0.88 -4.57
N GLY A 127 -2.39 0.71 -3.54
CA GLY A 127 -1.98 0.79 -2.13
C GLY A 127 -0.90 -0.25 -1.76
N ALA A 128 -1.02 -1.48 -2.27
CA ALA A 128 -0.01 -2.51 -2.07
C ALA A 128 1.33 -2.19 -2.76
N TRP A 129 1.30 -1.59 -3.96
CA TRP A 129 2.50 -1.09 -4.64
C TRP A 129 3.18 0.03 -3.86
N ARG A 130 2.40 0.92 -3.24
CA ARG A 130 2.95 1.95 -2.35
C ARG A 130 3.62 1.33 -1.13
N ILE A 131 3.02 0.32 -0.50
CA ILE A 131 3.65 -0.44 0.60
C ILE A 131 4.94 -1.12 0.12
N LEU A 132 4.95 -1.74 -1.06
CA LEU A 132 6.14 -2.38 -1.65
C LEU A 132 7.31 -1.40 -1.73
N GLY A 133 7.10 -0.18 -2.21
CA GLY A 133 8.13 0.85 -2.26
C GLY A 133 8.72 1.17 -0.88
N ALA A 134 7.86 1.35 0.12
CA ALA A 134 8.28 1.65 1.48
C ALA A 134 9.14 0.53 2.09
N VAL A 135 8.75 -0.74 1.92
CA VAL A 135 9.52 -1.87 2.47
C VAL A 135 10.83 -2.11 1.72
N GLN A 136 10.86 -1.87 0.40
CA GLN A 136 12.10 -1.93 -0.38
C GLN A 136 13.10 -0.88 0.10
N GLN A 137 12.65 0.35 0.31
CA GLN A 137 13.48 1.43 0.80
C GLN A 137 13.97 1.16 2.23
N SER A 138 13.10 0.67 3.12
CA SER A 138 13.48 0.28 4.47
C SER A 138 14.55 -0.80 4.48
N LEU A 139 14.39 -1.84 3.65
CA LEU A 139 15.37 -2.91 3.51
C LEU A 139 16.74 -2.40 3.01
N ARG A 140 16.73 -1.47 2.03
CA ARG A 140 17.95 -0.83 1.52
C ARG A 140 18.69 -0.09 2.63
N ILE A 141 17.98 0.79 3.36
CA ILE A 141 18.56 1.57 4.48
C ILE A 141 19.20 0.65 5.52
N VAL A 142 18.50 -0.42 5.89
CA VAL A 142 19.01 -1.39 6.89
C VAL A 142 20.21 -2.15 6.36
N THR A 143 20.20 -2.57 5.10
CA THR A 143 21.32 -3.27 4.48
C THR A 143 22.56 -2.39 4.48
N ASP A 144 22.45 -1.12 4.09
CA ASP A 144 23.55 -0.15 4.12
C ASP A 144 24.06 0.04 5.57
N HIS A 145 23.14 0.15 6.53
CA HIS A 145 23.49 0.32 7.95
C HIS A 145 24.28 -0.87 8.51
N VAL A 146 23.82 -2.11 8.30
CA VAL A 146 24.50 -3.27 8.88
C VAL A 146 25.86 -3.56 8.24
N GLN A 147 26.07 -3.12 7.00
CA GLN A 147 27.36 -3.18 6.33
C GLN A 147 28.35 -2.13 6.87
N ALA A 148 27.88 -0.92 7.15
CA ALA A 148 28.70 0.19 7.61
C ALA A 148 28.96 0.17 9.12
N ARG A 149 28.03 -0.33 9.93
CA ARG A 149 28.10 -0.30 11.40
C ARG A 149 29.03 -1.36 11.95
N ILE A 150 30.11 -0.94 12.58
CA ILE A 150 31.08 -1.84 13.23
C ILE A 150 30.74 -1.97 14.72
N GLN A 151 30.63 -3.21 15.20
CA GLN A 151 30.57 -3.58 16.62
C GLN A 151 31.32 -4.88 16.87
N PHE A 152 31.91 -5.00 18.05
CA PHE A 152 32.71 -6.18 18.42
C PHE A 152 33.84 -6.48 17.41
N GLY A 153 34.44 -5.42 16.82
CA GLY A 153 35.56 -5.50 15.91
C GLY A 153 35.25 -5.87 14.46
N LYS A 154 33.96 -5.96 14.07
CA LYS A 154 33.54 -6.29 12.70
C LYS A 154 32.18 -5.65 12.33
N PRO A 155 31.84 -5.55 11.02
CA PRO A 155 30.53 -5.10 10.58
C PRO A 155 29.40 -5.95 11.17
N LEU A 156 28.23 -5.34 11.42
CA LEU A 156 27.06 -6.09 11.87
C LEU A 156 26.65 -7.16 10.85
N ALA A 157 26.85 -6.93 9.57
CA ALA A 157 26.61 -7.89 8.49
C ALA A 157 27.42 -9.19 8.62
N ASP A 158 28.52 -9.22 9.39
CA ASP A 158 29.32 -10.43 9.62
C ASP A 158 28.72 -11.38 10.67
N PHE A 159 27.68 -10.93 11.39
CA PHE A 159 26.96 -11.80 12.32
C PHE A 159 25.91 -12.62 11.59
N GLN A 160 25.91 -13.94 11.78
CA GLN A 160 25.00 -14.86 11.10
C GLN A 160 23.52 -14.50 11.31
N ALA A 161 23.14 -14.15 12.54
CA ALA A 161 21.77 -13.76 12.85
C ALA A 161 21.31 -12.51 12.08
N VAL A 162 22.22 -11.53 11.91
CA VAL A 162 21.95 -10.31 11.12
C VAL A 162 21.78 -10.66 9.65
N ARG A 163 22.67 -11.46 9.08
CA ARG A 163 22.57 -11.91 7.68
C ARG A 163 21.28 -12.65 7.40
N PHE A 164 20.86 -13.55 8.28
CA PHE A 164 19.62 -14.28 8.12
C PHE A 164 18.41 -13.35 8.20
N ALA A 165 18.37 -12.43 9.16
CA ALA A 165 17.28 -11.48 9.26
C ALA A 165 17.13 -10.58 8.01
N VAL A 166 18.25 -10.12 7.43
CA VAL A 166 18.24 -9.37 6.16
C VAL A 166 17.79 -10.25 4.99
N ALA A 167 18.29 -11.51 4.93
CA ALA A 167 17.92 -12.44 3.87
C ALA A 167 16.42 -12.79 3.90
N ASP A 168 15.87 -13.07 5.08
CA ASP A 168 14.45 -13.36 5.25
C ASP A 168 13.59 -12.15 4.82
N ALA A 169 13.96 -10.94 5.25
CA ALA A 169 13.30 -9.72 4.82
C ALA A 169 13.37 -9.53 3.28
N ALA A 170 14.53 -9.81 2.68
CA ALA A 170 14.71 -9.71 1.23
C ALA A 170 13.84 -10.71 0.45
N VAL A 171 13.72 -11.95 0.93
CA VAL A 171 12.83 -12.98 0.35
C VAL A 171 11.38 -12.52 0.41
N MET A 172 10.94 -11.97 1.54
CA MET A 172 9.57 -11.46 1.69
C MET A 172 9.27 -10.30 0.75
N VAL A 173 10.19 -9.32 0.66
CA VAL A 173 10.06 -8.18 -0.25
C VAL A 173 10.05 -8.62 -1.71
N ARG A 174 10.91 -9.57 -2.08
CA ARG A 174 10.95 -10.13 -3.43
C ARG A 174 9.65 -10.87 -3.76
N GLY A 175 9.15 -11.70 -2.85
CA GLY A 175 7.88 -12.41 -3.03
C GLY A 175 6.69 -11.46 -3.19
N LEU A 176 6.65 -10.38 -2.41
CA LEU A 176 5.63 -9.32 -2.58
C LEU A 176 5.74 -8.65 -3.95
N HIS A 177 6.95 -8.35 -4.42
CA HIS A 177 7.17 -7.72 -5.72
C HIS A 177 6.69 -8.60 -6.88
N GLU A 178 7.02 -9.91 -6.86
CA GLU A 178 6.57 -10.83 -7.90
C GLU A 178 5.04 -10.99 -7.90
N LEU A 179 4.42 -11.08 -6.71
CA LEU A 179 2.97 -11.13 -6.58
C LEU A 179 2.31 -9.84 -7.10
N ALA A 180 2.89 -8.67 -6.80
CA ALA A 180 2.37 -7.38 -7.27
C ALA A 180 2.43 -7.27 -8.79
N LYS A 181 3.52 -7.72 -9.42
CA LYS A 181 3.63 -7.81 -10.89
C LYS A 181 2.60 -8.78 -11.47
N TYR A 182 2.50 -9.98 -10.89
CA TYR A 182 1.52 -10.97 -11.34
C TYR A 182 0.10 -10.39 -11.35
N THR A 183 -0.29 -9.67 -10.29
CA THR A 183 -1.64 -9.13 -10.14
C THR A 183 -2.03 -8.13 -11.25
N ILE A 184 -1.08 -7.34 -11.76
CA ILE A 184 -1.36 -6.32 -12.80
C ILE A 184 -0.98 -6.74 -14.23
N CYS A 185 -0.07 -7.72 -14.38
CA CYS A 185 0.43 -8.15 -15.69
C CYS A 185 -0.26 -9.43 -16.20
N ARG A 186 -1.32 -9.87 -15.57
CA ARG A 186 -2.05 -11.06 -15.99
C ARG A 186 -2.65 -10.85 -17.39
N PRO A 187 -2.40 -11.74 -18.40
CA PRO A 187 -2.78 -11.50 -19.80
C PRO A 187 -4.28 -11.31 -20.04
N GLU A 188 -5.11 -11.80 -19.15
CA GLU A 188 -6.57 -11.74 -19.21
C GLU A 188 -7.16 -10.51 -18.52
N SER A 189 -6.32 -9.68 -17.90
CA SER A 189 -6.76 -8.54 -17.09
C SER A 189 -6.63 -7.25 -17.91
N LEU A 190 -7.74 -6.76 -18.44
CA LEU A 190 -7.90 -5.32 -18.55
C LEU A 190 -7.85 -4.72 -17.13
N PRO A 191 -7.37 -3.49 -16.93
CA PRO A 191 -7.28 -2.86 -15.59
C PRO A 191 -8.58 -2.96 -14.79
N ALA A 192 -9.72 -2.86 -15.46
CA ALA A 192 -11.06 -3.02 -14.88
C ALA A 192 -11.39 -4.47 -14.46
N GLN A 193 -10.51 -5.45 -14.70
CA GLN A 193 -10.74 -6.87 -14.44
C GLN A 193 -9.76 -7.49 -13.45
N VAL A 194 -9.06 -6.66 -12.65
CA VAL A 194 -8.30 -7.20 -11.50
C VAL A 194 -9.27 -7.97 -10.62
N HIS A 195 -9.05 -9.28 -10.52
CA HIS A 195 -9.91 -10.15 -9.72
C HIS A 195 -9.85 -9.74 -8.25
N SER A 196 -11.01 -9.70 -7.59
CA SER A 196 -11.10 -9.31 -6.18
C SER A 196 -10.24 -10.20 -5.28
N ALA A 197 -10.18 -11.50 -5.55
CA ALA A 197 -9.33 -12.43 -4.81
C ALA A 197 -7.84 -12.08 -4.93
N ASP A 198 -7.35 -11.77 -6.13
CA ASP A 198 -5.94 -11.39 -6.35
C ASP A 198 -5.59 -10.07 -5.66
N ALA A 199 -6.49 -9.07 -5.72
CA ALA A 199 -6.33 -7.80 -5.04
C ALA A 199 -6.27 -7.98 -3.50
N LEU A 200 -7.15 -8.82 -2.94
CA LEU A 200 -7.17 -9.13 -1.51
C LEU A 200 -5.91 -9.89 -1.07
N VAL A 201 -5.46 -10.89 -1.85
CA VAL A 201 -4.23 -11.65 -1.56
C VAL A 201 -3.00 -10.72 -1.60
N LEU A 202 -2.89 -9.88 -2.63
CA LEU A 202 -1.80 -8.92 -2.74
C LEU A 202 -1.81 -7.96 -1.55
N ARG A 203 -2.98 -7.43 -1.21
CA ARG A 203 -3.11 -6.48 -0.09
C ARG A 203 -2.78 -7.12 1.26
N LEU A 204 -3.22 -8.35 1.49
CA LEU A 204 -2.90 -9.14 2.67
C LEU A 204 -1.39 -9.39 2.78
N LYS A 205 -0.78 -9.85 1.68
CA LYS A 205 0.68 -10.08 1.62
C LYS A 205 1.48 -8.81 1.82
N ALA A 206 1.04 -7.68 1.26
CA ALA A 206 1.69 -6.39 1.45
C ALA A 206 1.69 -5.96 2.93
N ALA A 207 0.54 -6.08 3.61
CA ALA A 207 0.42 -5.74 5.02
C ALA A 207 1.29 -6.63 5.92
N ASP A 208 1.31 -7.94 5.67
CA ASP A 208 2.16 -8.89 6.41
C ASP A 208 3.65 -8.59 6.19
N THR A 209 4.06 -8.43 4.94
CA THR A 209 5.44 -8.08 4.58
C THR A 209 5.88 -6.78 5.24
N ALA A 210 5.02 -5.75 5.23
CA ALA A 210 5.34 -4.46 5.85
C ALA A 210 5.56 -4.60 7.36
N ARG A 211 4.68 -5.30 8.07
CA ARG A 211 4.84 -5.50 9.52
C ARG A 211 6.17 -6.20 9.85
N GLN A 212 6.53 -7.25 9.11
CA GLN A 212 7.73 -8.02 9.40
C GLN A 212 9.00 -7.27 9.00
N VAL A 213 9.02 -6.65 7.80
CA VAL A 213 10.18 -5.90 7.33
C VAL A 213 10.43 -4.68 8.22
N MET A 214 9.40 -3.89 8.56
CA MET A 214 9.56 -2.73 9.44
C MET A 214 10.05 -3.15 10.83
N ARG A 215 9.49 -4.22 11.41
CA ARG A 215 9.95 -4.77 12.68
C ARG A 215 11.43 -5.19 12.63
N THR A 216 11.85 -5.91 11.59
CA THR A 216 13.24 -6.32 11.39
C THR A 216 14.14 -5.10 11.22
N SER A 217 13.70 -4.10 10.48
CA SER A 217 14.44 -2.86 10.23
C SER A 217 14.67 -2.08 11.52
N HIS A 218 13.64 -1.87 12.33
CA HIS A 218 13.79 -1.23 13.64
C HIS A 218 14.75 -2.01 14.54
N GLN A 219 14.65 -3.34 14.57
CA GLN A 219 15.53 -4.20 15.36
C GLN A 219 17.01 -4.06 14.94
N LEU A 220 17.28 -4.08 13.63
CA LEU A 220 18.67 -4.04 13.12
C LEU A 220 19.30 -2.65 13.20
N LEU A 221 18.51 -1.58 13.15
CA LEU A 221 18.97 -0.21 13.40
C LEU A 221 19.24 0.06 14.89
N GLY A 222 18.68 -0.75 15.80
CA GLY A 222 18.80 -0.54 17.25
C GLY A 222 18.20 0.81 17.67
N ALA A 223 18.93 1.57 18.51
CA ALA A 223 18.45 2.86 19.00
C ALA A 223 18.09 3.84 17.89
N LEU A 224 18.84 3.85 16.79
CA LEU A 224 18.56 4.70 15.63
C LEU A 224 17.17 4.42 15.03
N GLY A 225 16.74 3.16 15.02
CA GLY A 225 15.43 2.77 14.50
C GLY A 225 14.24 3.35 15.28
N PHE A 226 14.46 3.82 16.52
CA PHE A 226 13.41 4.43 17.36
C PHE A 226 13.45 5.97 17.36
N CYS A 227 14.43 6.57 16.69
CA CYS A 227 14.50 8.02 16.55
C CYS A 227 13.41 8.52 15.60
N ASP A 228 12.75 9.62 15.94
CA ASP A 228 11.68 10.20 15.10
C ASP A 228 12.22 10.69 13.73
N GLU A 229 13.47 11.05 13.66
CA GLU A 229 14.18 11.53 12.46
C GLU A 229 14.70 10.39 11.57
N SER A 230 14.69 9.16 12.06
CA SER A 230 15.13 8.01 11.27
C SER A 230 14.21 7.79 10.06
N ASP A 231 14.81 7.67 8.87
CA ASP A 231 14.05 7.42 7.63
C ASP A 231 13.16 6.17 7.73
N VAL A 232 13.62 5.12 8.42
CA VAL A 232 12.81 3.92 8.66
C VAL A 232 11.61 4.23 9.55
N SER A 233 11.79 5.06 10.59
CA SER A 233 10.66 5.50 11.43
C SER A 233 9.65 6.35 10.66
N VAL A 234 10.14 7.19 9.73
CA VAL A 234 9.26 7.98 8.83
C VAL A 234 8.50 7.04 7.89
N LEU A 235 9.19 6.12 7.21
CA LEU A 235 8.57 5.13 6.32
C LEU A 235 7.50 4.31 7.04
N ASP A 236 7.81 3.79 8.23
CA ASP A 236 6.87 2.99 9.01
C ASP A 236 5.62 3.80 9.38
N ARG A 237 5.78 5.01 9.95
CA ARG A 237 4.65 5.87 10.33
C ARG A 237 3.73 6.22 9.15
N HIS A 238 4.30 6.50 7.97
CA HIS A 238 3.52 6.81 6.77
C HIS A 238 2.86 5.57 6.16
N THR A 239 3.41 4.38 6.40
CA THR A 239 2.85 3.12 5.88
C THR A 239 1.71 2.58 6.75
N GLN A 240 1.62 2.98 8.03
CA GLN A 240 0.62 2.47 8.98
C GLN A 240 -0.85 2.62 8.52
N PRO A 241 -1.30 3.74 7.93
CA PRO A 241 -2.65 3.83 7.38
C PRO A 241 -2.90 2.80 6.27
N LEU A 242 -1.93 2.64 5.37
CA LEU A 242 -2.00 1.70 4.27
C LEU A 242 -2.09 0.23 4.74
N ILE A 243 -1.49 -0.12 5.87
CA ILE A 243 -1.55 -1.47 6.45
C ILE A 243 -2.91 -1.75 7.08
N ARG A 244 -3.58 -0.73 7.63
CA ARG A 244 -4.76 -0.88 8.49
C ARG A 244 -6.08 -0.58 7.81
N LEU A 245 -6.06 0.19 6.71
CA LEU A 245 -7.26 0.56 5.98
C LEU A 245 -7.42 -0.32 4.71
N PRO A 246 -8.65 -0.59 4.27
CA PRO A 246 -9.93 -0.31 4.97
C PRO A 246 -10.23 -1.30 6.11
N LEU A 247 -9.58 -2.46 6.14
CA LEU A 247 -9.82 -3.55 7.08
C LEU A 247 -8.52 -4.06 7.70
N SER A 248 -8.63 -4.69 8.86
CA SER A 248 -7.52 -5.44 9.45
C SER A 248 -7.11 -6.63 8.57
N THR A 249 -5.91 -7.17 8.81
CA THR A 249 -5.40 -8.34 8.09
C THR A 249 -6.30 -9.57 8.30
N GLU A 250 -6.82 -9.71 9.51
CA GLU A 250 -7.72 -10.80 9.89
C GLU A 250 -9.06 -10.71 9.15
N GLU A 251 -9.65 -9.51 9.05
CA GLU A 251 -10.88 -9.28 8.31
C GLU A 251 -10.68 -9.50 6.81
N LEU A 252 -9.55 -9.06 6.24
CA LEU A 252 -9.19 -9.32 4.83
C LEU A 252 -9.03 -10.82 4.57
N ALA A 253 -8.39 -11.56 5.49
CA ALA A 253 -8.22 -13.01 5.36
C ALA A 253 -9.57 -13.76 5.39
N LEU A 254 -10.49 -13.34 6.27
CA LEU A 254 -11.83 -13.93 6.32
C LEU A 254 -12.60 -13.72 5.01
N ARG A 255 -12.40 -12.60 4.32
CA ARG A 255 -13.03 -12.33 3.03
C ARG A 255 -12.49 -13.17 1.87
N LEU A 256 -11.30 -13.76 2.02
CA LEU A 256 -10.77 -14.70 1.03
C LEU A 256 -11.36 -16.11 1.11
N ILE A 257 -11.97 -16.49 2.23
CA ILE A 257 -12.49 -17.84 2.44
C ILE A 257 -13.48 -18.26 1.34
N PRO A 258 -14.49 -17.44 0.96
CA PRO A 258 -15.39 -17.81 -0.13
C PRO A 258 -14.66 -18.02 -1.46
N SER A 259 -13.72 -17.14 -1.80
CA SER A 259 -12.95 -17.25 -3.06
C SER A 259 -12.12 -18.54 -3.12
N VAL A 260 -11.58 -18.98 -1.98
CA VAL A 260 -10.86 -20.27 -1.90
C VAL A 260 -11.83 -21.43 -2.08
N ALA A 261 -13.00 -21.38 -1.44
CA ALA A 261 -14.02 -22.42 -1.55
C ALA A 261 -14.57 -22.55 -2.97
N ASP A 262 -14.67 -21.41 -3.69
CA ASP A 262 -15.15 -21.36 -5.09
C ASP A 262 -14.05 -21.69 -6.12
N GLY A 263 -12.86 -22.11 -5.70
CA GLY A 263 -11.77 -22.53 -6.59
C GLY A 263 -11.09 -21.39 -7.35
N ALA A 264 -11.18 -20.15 -6.88
CA ALA A 264 -10.63 -18.97 -7.57
C ALA A 264 -9.12 -19.06 -7.87
N PHE A 265 -8.39 -19.94 -7.19
CA PHE A 265 -6.95 -20.15 -7.32
C PHE A 265 -6.57 -21.47 -8.03
N GLU A 266 -7.53 -22.30 -8.40
CA GLU A 266 -7.25 -23.62 -9.00
C GLU A 266 -6.59 -23.49 -10.38
N THR A 267 -6.96 -22.46 -11.16
CA THR A 267 -6.41 -22.22 -12.50
C THR A 267 -4.92 -21.83 -12.49
N LEU A 268 -4.38 -21.42 -11.33
CA LEU A 268 -2.95 -21.06 -11.22
C LEU A 268 -2.03 -22.29 -11.32
N PHE A 269 -2.55 -23.48 -11.03
CA PHE A 269 -1.79 -24.72 -10.94
C PHE A 269 -2.33 -25.81 -11.89
N SER A 270 -3.41 -25.54 -12.62
CA SER A 270 -3.92 -26.46 -13.63
C SER A 270 -3.09 -26.34 -14.90
N GLU A 271 -2.56 -27.47 -15.39
CA GLU A 271 -1.97 -27.51 -16.73
C GLU A 271 -3.04 -27.11 -17.76
N PRO A 272 -2.68 -26.37 -18.81
CA PRO A 272 -3.61 -26.08 -19.89
C PRO A 272 -4.09 -27.44 -20.44
N VAL A 273 -5.39 -27.68 -20.37
CA VAL A 273 -6.00 -28.85 -21.00
C VAL A 273 -5.67 -28.75 -22.48
N SER A 274 -4.74 -29.59 -22.94
CA SER A 274 -4.39 -29.72 -24.37
C SER A 274 -5.67 -30.14 -25.10
N ALA A 275 -6.22 -29.23 -25.91
CA ALA A 275 -7.29 -29.51 -26.88
C ALA A 275 -6.78 -30.31 -28.07
#